data_5a19c9f6af6253f1c5ba877487ea0f5c
#
_entry.id   5a19c9f6af6253f1c5ba877487ea0f5c
#
_cell.length_a   1.000
_cell.length_b   1.000
_cell.length_c   1.000
_cell.angle_alpha   90.00
_cell.angle_beta   90.00
_cell.angle_gamma   90.00
#
_symmetry.space_group_name_H-M   'P 1'
#
loop_
_entity.id
_entity.type
_entity.pdbx_description
1 polymer ?
#
loop_
_entity_poly.entity_id
_entity_poly.type
_entity_poly.pdbx_seq_one_letter_code
_entity_poly.pdbx_strand_id
1 'polypeptide(L)'
;MKKYISNILIVLGSVFILVALGSKYININEVKKSEESLVNKLEEVENKENVYEDIKVGDEIGKITVPSLNIEGIIVEGTGDQEIKHNIGHFDGTSMPGEEGNFAIAGHSSTIYNNVFNNMYKINVGDEMIVTALNGEFIYKVSESFVVEPEDTTVLNSFVGRKEITIVTCTNGGKDRLIIKGNLVEE
;
A
#
# COMPACT_ATOMS: atom_id res chain seq x y z
N MET A 1 -3.30 29.19 -42.14
CA MET A 1 -2.44 28.29 -41.39
C MET A 1 -2.57 28.43 -39.89
N LYS A 2 -2.39 29.61 -39.26
CA LYS A 2 -2.47 29.79 -37.78
C LYS A 2 -3.78 29.29 -37.16
N LYS A 3 -4.93 29.48 -37.79
CA LYS A 3 -6.26 29.05 -37.28
C LYS A 3 -6.44 27.54 -37.23
N TYR A 4 -5.84 26.78 -38.16
CA TYR A 4 -5.89 25.32 -38.15
C TYR A 4 -4.97 24.73 -37.08
N ILE A 5 -3.79 25.34 -36.84
CA ILE A 5 -2.87 24.94 -35.78
C ILE A 5 -3.53 25.12 -34.41
N SER A 6 -4.23 26.25 -34.18
CA SER A 6 -4.96 26.48 -32.93
C SER A 6 -6.04 25.45 -32.68
N ASN A 7 -6.82 25.10 -33.71
CA ASN A 7 -7.88 24.08 -33.55
C ASN A 7 -7.29 22.69 -33.28
N ILE A 8 -6.16 22.32 -33.91
CA ILE A 8 -5.47 21.06 -33.65
C ILE A 8 -4.98 21.00 -32.21
N LEU A 9 -4.39 22.09 -31.69
CA LEU A 9 -3.92 22.15 -30.30
C LEU A 9 -5.07 22.03 -29.29
N ILE A 10 -6.23 22.63 -29.59
CA ILE A 10 -7.42 22.51 -28.73
C ILE A 10 -7.91 21.07 -28.71
N VAL A 11 -8.02 20.41 -29.86
CA VAL A 11 -8.44 19.01 -29.95
C VAL A 11 -7.45 18.09 -29.20
N LEU A 12 -6.14 18.27 -29.40
CA LEU A 12 -5.13 17.49 -28.68
C LEU A 12 -5.24 17.71 -27.15
N GLY A 13 -5.37 18.95 -26.70
CA GLY A 13 -5.55 19.26 -25.28
C GLY A 13 -6.81 18.63 -24.71
N SER A 14 -7.93 18.65 -25.44
CA SER A 14 -9.18 18.00 -25.03
C SER A 14 -9.02 16.48 -24.89
N VAL A 15 -8.32 15.84 -25.82
CA VAL A 15 -8.03 14.40 -25.78
C VAL A 15 -7.18 14.06 -24.55
N PHE A 16 -6.13 14.83 -24.25
CA PHE A 16 -5.31 14.62 -23.05
C PHE A 16 -6.13 14.74 -21.77
N ILE A 17 -7.02 15.74 -21.66
CA ILE A 17 -7.90 15.89 -20.50
C ILE A 17 -8.84 14.68 -20.35
N LEU A 18 -9.45 14.22 -21.43
CA LEU A 18 -10.34 13.07 -21.41
C LEU A 18 -9.60 11.77 -21.00
N VAL A 19 -8.38 11.57 -21.48
CA VAL A 19 -7.55 10.43 -21.07
C VAL A 19 -7.19 10.51 -19.59
N ALA A 20 -6.80 11.68 -19.10
CA ALA A 20 -6.47 11.88 -17.69
C ALA A 20 -7.68 11.65 -16.76
N LEU A 21 -8.86 12.16 -17.15
CA LEU A 21 -10.09 11.94 -16.40
C LEU A 21 -10.53 10.47 -16.43
N GLY A 22 -10.40 9.81 -17.59
CA GLY A 22 -10.68 8.39 -17.75
C GLY A 22 -9.77 7.51 -16.87
N SER A 23 -8.47 7.78 -16.87
CA SER A 23 -7.51 7.05 -16.02
C SER A 23 -7.82 7.23 -14.53
N LYS A 24 -8.17 8.44 -14.10
CA LYS A 24 -8.55 8.70 -12.72
C LYS A 24 -9.84 7.97 -12.32
N TYR A 25 -10.83 7.94 -13.21
CA TYR A 25 -12.09 7.23 -12.98
C TYR A 25 -11.88 5.72 -12.83
N ILE A 26 -11.06 5.12 -13.69
CA ILE A 26 -10.72 3.69 -13.63
C ILE A 26 -10.02 3.38 -12.28
N ASN A 27 -9.05 4.19 -11.90
CA ASN A 27 -8.32 4.00 -10.64
C ASN A 27 -9.27 4.03 -9.42
N ILE A 28 -10.17 5.01 -9.36
CA ILE A 28 -11.15 5.11 -8.26
C ILE A 28 -12.04 3.86 -8.20
N ASN A 29 -12.46 3.34 -9.35
CA ASN A 29 -13.32 2.15 -9.40
C ASN A 29 -12.57 0.88 -8.97
N GLU A 30 -11.30 0.71 -9.34
CA GLU A 30 -10.50 -0.45 -8.91
C GLU A 30 -10.27 -0.43 -7.39
N VAL A 31 -9.87 0.70 -6.82
CA VAL A 31 -9.71 0.84 -5.37
C VAL A 31 -11.03 0.55 -4.65
N LYS A 32 -12.14 1.12 -5.11
CA LYS A 32 -13.46 0.88 -4.52
C LYS A 32 -13.88 -0.58 -4.57
N LYS A 33 -13.58 -1.27 -5.67
CA LYS A 33 -13.85 -2.70 -5.81
C LYS A 33 -13.05 -3.53 -4.79
N SER A 34 -11.77 -3.20 -4.59
CA SER A 34 -10.94 -3.86 -3.56
C SER A 34 -11.47 -3.58 -2.14
N GLU A 35 -11.95 -2.36 -1.87
CA GLU A 35 -12.59 -2.05 -0.57
C GLU A 35 -13.87 -2.88 -0.34
N GLU A 36 -14.75 -2.95 -1.34
CA GLU A 36 -15.99 -3.75 -1.26
C GLU A 36 -15.67 -5.24 -1.08
N SER A 37 -14.66 -5.76 -1.77
CA SER A 37 -14.20 -7.15 -1.62
C SER A 37 -13.66 -7.42 -0.22
N LEU A 38 -12.83 -6.52 0.32
CA LEU A 38 -12.31 -6.66 1.69
C LEU A 38 -13.45 -6.65 2.73
N VAL A 39 -14.42 -5.73 2.60
CA VAL A 39 -15.58 -5.66 3.52
C VAL A 39 -16.34 -6.98 3.52
N ASN A 40 -16.64 -7.54 2.35
CA ASN A 40 -17.34 -8.83 2.25
C ASN A 40 -16.52 -9.96 2.92
N LYS A 41 -15.20 -10.00 2.70
CA LYS A 41 -14.32 -10.98 3.35
C LYS A 41 -14.31 -10.84 4.87
N LEU A 42 -14.27 -9.61 5.40
CA LEU A 42 -14.32 -9.35 6.84
C LEU A 42 -15.63 -9.84 7.48
N GLU A 43 -16.76 -9.70 6.78
CA GLU A 43 -18.06 -10.22 7.23
C GLU A 43 -18.12 -11.76 7.23
N GLU A 44 -17.44 -12.41 6.27
CA GLU A 44 -17.42 -13.87 6.14
C GLU A 44 -16.49 -14.58 7.13
N VAL A 45 -15.47 -13.87 7.63
CA VAL A 45 -14.38 -14.44 8.45
C VAL A 45 -14.73 -14.60 9.92
N GLU A 46 -15.83 -14.03 10.44
CA GLU A 46 -16.22 -14.05 11.87
C GLU A 46 -16.15 -15.44 12.58
N ASN A 47 -15.87 -16.54 11.82
CA ASN A 47 -15.84 -17.91 12.34
C ASN A 47 -14.70 -18.81 11.83
N LYS A 48 -13.61 -18.27 11.24
CA LYS A 48 -12.51 -19.12 10.72
C LYS A 48 -11.28 -19.04 11.62
N GLU A 49 -10.77 -20.20 12.06
CA GLU A 49 -9.52 -20.33 12.86
C GLU A 49 -8.24 -20.01 12.05
N ASN A 50 -8.28 -20.05 10.71
CA ASN A 50 -7.10 -19.86 9.85
C ASN A 50 -7.51 -19.10 8.58
N VAL A 51 -7.59 -17.77 8.69
CA VAL A 51 -8.16 -16.90 7.64
C VAL A 51 -7.24 -16.72 6.43
N TYR A 52 -5.96 -17.05 6.55
CA TYR A 52 -4.95 -16.87 5.50
C TYR A 52 -4.51 -18.17 4.80
N GLU A 53 -5.03 -19.35 5.18
CA GLU A 53 -4.59 -20.65 4.64
C GLU A 53 -4.77 -20.76 3.11
N ASP A 54 -5.81 -20.15 2.56
CA ASP A 54 -6.16 -20.21 1.13
C ASP A 54 -5.86 -18.89 0.37
N ILE A 55 -5.15 -17.94 0.98
CA ILE A 55 -4.84 -16.64 0.36
C ILE A 55 -3.95 -16.83 -0.87
N LYS A 56 -4.31 -16.13 -1.94
CA LYS A 56 -3.62 -16.13 -3.23
C LYS A 56 -3.15 -14.73 -3.58
N VAL A 57 -2.15 -14.66 -4.43
CA VAL A 57 -1.67 -13.39 -5.01
C VAL A 57 -2.85 -12.61 -5.60
N GLY A 58 -2.98 -11.36 -5.19
CA GLY A 58 -4.05 -10.44 -5.56
C GLY A 58 -5.25 -10.43 -4.60
N ASP A 59 -5.35 -11.38 -3.66
CA ASP A 59 -6.42 -11.37 -2.65
C ASP A 59 -6.22 -10.25 -1.62
N GLU A 60 -7.30 -9.58 -1.24
CA GLU A 60 -7.27 -8.58 -0.17
C GLU A 60 -7.08 -9.26 1.18
N ILE A 61 -6.09 -8.78 1.94
CA ILE A 61 -5.75 -9.28 3.28
C ILE A 61 -6.03 -8.27 4.39
N GLY A 62 -6.18 -7.01 4.05
CA GLY A 62 -6.47 -5.97 5.02
C GLY A 62 -6.41 -4.56 4.46
N LYS A 63 -6.45 -3.58 5.35
CA LYS A 63 -6.33 -2.15 5.08
C LYS A 63 -5.37 -1.52 6.08
N ILE A 64 -4.49 -0.65 5.60
CA ILE A 64 -3.68 0.20 6.49
C ILE A 64 -4.23 1.62 6.52
N THR A 65 -4.20 2.22 7.71
CA THR A 65 -4.49 3.64 7.96
C THR A 65 -3.34 4.26 8.73
N VAL A 66 -2.85 5.43 8.28
CA VAL A 66 -1.87 6.26 9.00
C VAL A 66 -2.51 7.62 9.27
N PRO A 67 -3.15 7.81 10.44
CA PRO A 67 -3.99 8.98 10.72
C PRO A 67 -3.24 10.31 10.63
N SER A 68 -1.98 10.35 11.12
CA SER A 68 -1.15 11.56 11.12
C SER A 68 -0.87 12.11 9.70
N LEU A 69 -0.93 11.26 8.68
CA LEU A 69 -0.67 11.61 7.28
C LEU A 69 -1.92 11.58 6.40
N ASN A 70 -3.07 11.20 6.96
CA ASN A 70 -4.31 10.94 6.22
C ASN A 70 -4.08 9.95 5.05
N ILE A 71 -3.32 8.88 5.34
CA ILE A 71 -3.04 7.79 4.40
C ILE A 71 -3.99 6.64 4.72
N GLU A 72 -4.55 6.05 3.67
CA GLU A 72 -5.40 4.87 3.73
C GLU A 72 -5.19 4.05 2.45
N GLY A 73 -5.11 2.73 2.56
CA GLY A 73 -4.93 1.86 1.41
C GLY A 73 -5.21 0.40 1.70
N ILE A 74 -5.76 -0.29 0.69
CA ILE A 74 -6.02 -1.73 0.74
C ILE A 74 -4.71 -2.48 0.56
N ILE A 75 -4.53 -3.53 1.35
CA ILE A 75 -3.39 -4.43 1.29
C ILE A 75 -3.84 -5.71 0.60
N VAL A 76 -3.11 -6.12 -0.43
CA VAL A 76 -3.32 -7.37 -1.16
C VAL A 76 -2.09 -8.26 -1.04
N GLU A 77 -2.26 -9.57 -1.20
CA GLU A 77 -1.14 -10.51 -1.26
C GLU A 77 -0.33 -10.33 -2.54
N GLY A 78 1.01 -10.30 -2.41
CA GLY A 78 1.93 -10.13 -3.51
C GLY A 78 2.32 -8.68 -3.79
N THR A 79 3.54 -8.51 -4.32
CA THR A 79 4.14 -7.20 -4.66
C THR A 79 4.44 -7.04 -6.15
N GLY A 80 3.79 -7.82 -7.00
CA GLY A 80 3.92 -7.71 -8.45
C GLY A 80 3.30 -6.42 -9.01
N ASP A 81 3.64 -6.09 -10.25
CA ASP A 81 3.18 -4.84 -10.89
C ASP A 81 1.66 -4.69 -10.94
N GLN A 82 0.92 -5.79 -10.99
CA GLN A 82 -0.55 -5.76 -11.03
C GLN A 82 -1.13 -5.49 -9.64
N GLU A 83 -0.57 -6.13 -8.61
CA GLU A 83 -0.99 -6.03 -7.22
C GLU A 83 -0.77 -4.60 -6.69
N ILE A 84 0.44 -4.05 -6.84
CA ILE A 84 0.76 -2.72 -6.33
C ILE A 84 0.28 -1.57 -7.23
N LYS A 85 -0.27 -1.86 -8.41
CA LYS A 85 -0.74 -0.82 -9.33
C LYS A 85 -1.78 0.10 -8.71
N HIS A 86 -2.71 -0.44 -7.94
CA HIS A 86 -3.80 0.29 -7.32
C HIS A 86 -3.84 0.13 -5.79
N ASN A 87 -3.19 -0.90 -5.26
CA ASN A 87 -3.21 -1.30 -3.86
C ASN A 87 -1.80 -1.22 -3.25
N ILE A 88 -1.68 -1.68 -2.02
CA ILE A 88 -0.44 -1.94 -1.30
C ILE A 88 -0.22 -3.44 -1.34
N GLY A 89 0.98 -3.89 -1.69
CA GLY A 89 1.29 -5.32 -1.77
C GLY A 89 1.96 -5.83 -0.50
N HIS A 90 1.59 -7.02 -0.05
CA HIS A 90 2.29 -7.76 0.98
C HIS A 90 3.42 -8.57 0.35
N PHE A 91 4.59 -8.59 0.98
CA PHE A 91 5.71 -9.42 0.52
C PHE A 91 5.48 -10.89 0.89
N ASP A 92 5.32 -11.73 -0.12
CA ASP A 92 5.24 -13.18 0.06
C ASP A 92 6.39 -13.73 0.92
N GLY A 93 6.05 -14.63 1.83
CA GLY A 93 7.00 -15.22 2.78
C GLY A 93 7.36 -14.34 3.98
N THR A 94 6.78 -13.16 4.12
CA THR A 94 6.82 -12.39 5.38
C THR A 94 5.60 -12.72 6.25
N SER A 95 5.59 -12.28 7.52
CA SER A 95 4.51 -12.61 8.46
C SER A 95 3.21 -11.90 8.10
N MET A 96 2.07 -12.48 8.48
CA MET A 96 0.77 -11.83 8.37
C MET A 96 0.56 -10.79 9.51
N PRO A 97 -0.42 -9.87 9.38
CA PRO A 97 -0.67 -8.86 10.40
C PRO A 97 -0.86 -9.46 11.80
N GLY A 98 -0.14 -8.91 12.79
CA GLY A 98 -0.23 -9.33 14.20
C GLY A 98 0.56 -10.58 14.55
N GLU A 99 1.09 -11.32 13.60
CA GLU A 99 1.91 -12.50 13.83
C GLU A 99 3.33 -12.14 14.29
N GLU A 100 4.01 -13.12 14.92
CA GLU A 100 5.44 -13.00 15.22
C GLU A 100 6.25 -12.94 13.93
N GLY A 101 7.15 -11.97 13.86
CA GLY A 101 7.99 -11.72 12.71
C GLY A 101 7.82 -10.31 12.15
N ASN A 102 8.03 -10.17 10.85
CA ASN A 102 7.96 -8.91 10.13
C ASN A 102 6.85 -8.95 9.08
N PHE A 103 5.77 -8.24 9.31
CA PHE A 103 4.73 -8.00 8.31
C PHE A 103 5.22 -6.91 7.35
N ALA A 104 5.65 -7.29 6.15
CA ALA A 104 6.25 -6.37 5.20
C ALA A 104 5.31 -6.04 4.05
N ILE A 105 5.15 -4.75 3.76
CA ILE A 105 4.29 -4.24 2.69
C ILE A 105 5.01 -3.22 1.81
N ALA A 106 4.64 -3.16 0.54
CA ALA A 106 5.16 -2.20 -0.43
C ALA A 106 4.05 -1.43 -1.13
N GLY A 107 4.31 -0.17 -1.43
CA GLY A 107 3.40 0.65 -2.22
C GLY A 107 4.10 1.80 -2.92
N HIS A 108 3.46 2.30 -3.97
CA HIS A 108 4.00 3.41 -4.74
C HIS A 108 3.98 4.74 -3.96
N SER A 109 5.08 5.48 -4.04
CA SER A 109 5.13 6.87 -3.56
C SER A 109 4.45 7.83 -4.53
N SER A 110 4.54 7.59 -5.84
CA SER A 110 3.92 8.47 -6.85
C SER A 110 3.88 7.79 -8.21
N THR A 111 2.70 7.38 -8.64
CA THR A 111 2.40 6.99 -10.01
C THR A 111 1.09 7.62 -10.45
N ILE A 112 0.75 7.53 -11.73
CA ILE A 112 -0.56 7.98 -12.24
C ILE A 112 -1.72 7.14 -11.72
N TYR A 113 -1.45 5.94 -11.23
CA TYR A 113 -2.45 4.98 -10.74
C TYR A 113 -2.53 4.95 -9.23
N ASN A 114 -1.39 5.12 -8.53
CA ASN A 114 -1.32 4.98 -7.09
C ASN A 114 -0.27 5.93 -6.52
N ASN A 115 -0.63 6.67 -5.49
CA ASN A 115 0.25 7.57 -4.75
C ASN A 115 0.02 7.45 -3.25
N VAL A 116 -0.42 6.29 -2.80
CA VAL A 116 -0.82 6.06 -1.40
C VAL A 116 0.28 6.47 -0.42
N PHE A 117 1.56 6.18 -0.73
CA PHE A 117 2.68 6.52 0.12
C PHE A 117 3.42 7.82 -0.27
N ASN A 118 2.77 8.71 -1.06
CA ASN A 118 3.38 9.97 -1.49
C ASN A 118 3.86 10.86 -0.32
N ASN A 119 3.15 10.87 0.79
CA ASN A 119 3.47 11.67 1.97
C ASN A 119 4.22 10.89 3.06
N MET A 120 4.58 9.61 2.84
CA MET A 120 5.17 8.74 3.86
C MET A 120 6.51 9.26 4.40
N TYR A 121 7.24 10.07 3.64
CA TYR A 121 8.47 10.72 4.09
C TYR A 121 8.27 11.74 5.24
N LYS A 122 7.01 12.09 5.58
CA LYS A 122 6.67 13.00 6.69
C LYS A 122 6.37 12.26 8.00
N ILE A 123 6.39 10.92 7.99
CA ILE A 123 6.07 10.13 9.17
C ILE A 123 7.12 10.36 10.27
N ASN A 124 6.67 10.37 11.51
CA ASN A 124 7.54 10.56 12.67
C ASN A 124 7.57 9.28 13.53
N VAL A 125 8.66 9.08 14.23
CA VAL A 125 8.74 8.05 15.27
C VAL A 125 7.65 8.30 16.32
N GLY A 126 6.90 7.24 16.64
CA GLY A 126 5.75 7.30 17.54
C GLY A 126 4.39 7.48 16.85
N ASP A 127 4.35 7.84 15.57
CA ASP A 127 3.10 7.84 14.79
C ASP A 127 2.49 6.42 14.75
N GLU A 128 1.17 6.35 14.64
CA GLU A 128 0.45 5.08 14.58
C GLU A 128 0.16 4.66 13.15
N MET A 129 0.33 3.37 12.90
CA MET A 129 -0.06 2.67 11.69
C MET A 129 -1.08 1.59 12.10
N ILE A 130 -2.33 1.75 11.70
CA ILE A 130 -3.44 0.86 12.05
C ILE A 130 -3.69 -0.07 10.88
N VAL A 131 -3.63 -1.37 11.14
CA VAL A 131 -3.91 -2.41 10.12
C VAL A 131 -5.18 -3.15 10.53
N THR A 132 -6.26 -2.91 9.80
CA THR A 132 -7.50 -3.69 9.90
C THR A 132 -7.40 -4.85 8.92
N ALA A 133 -7.25 -6.05 9.42
CA ALA A 133 -6.95 -7.25 8.64
C ALA A 133 -8.00 -8.35 8.88
N LEU A 134 -7.96 -9.43 8.08
CA LEU A 134 -8.93 -10.53 8.20
C LEU A 134 -8.91 -11.22 9.57
N ASN A 135 -7.78 -11.17 10.28
CA ASN A 135 -7.58 -11.77 11.62
C ASN A 135 -7.69 -10.77 12.77
N GLY A 136 -8.05 -9.51 12.52
CA GLY A 136 -8.24 -8.50 13.57
C GLY A 136 -7.69 -7.12 13.23
N GLU A 137 -7.67 -6.24 14.22
CA GLU A 137 -7.08 -4.91 14.12
C GLU A 137 -5.80 -4.84 14.94
N PHE A 138 -4.76 -4.27 14.34
CA PHE A 138 -3.41 -4.20 14.89
C PHE A 138 -2.87 -2.78 14.81
N ILE A 139 -2.40 -2.26 15.92
CA ILE A 139 -1.80 -0.93 16.00
C ILE A 139 -0.29 -1.09 16.12
N TYR A 140 0.43 -0.56 15.14
CA TYR A 140 1.89 -0.49 15.17
C TYR A 140 2.32 0.94 15.41
N LYS A 141 3.31 1.15 16.29
CA LYS A 141 3.98 2.45 16.44
C LYS A 141 5.27 2.50 15.67
N VAL A 142 5.45 3.55 14.89
CA VAL A 142 6.69 3.80 14.15
C VAL A 142 7.88 3.85 15.11
N SER A 143 8.86 2.99 14.87
CA SER A 143 10.11 2.91 15.64
C SER A 143 11.26 3.60 14.93
N GLU A 144 11.31 3.51 13.60
CA GLU A 144 12.38 4.12 12.79
C GLU A 144 11.92 4.38 11.34
N SER A 145 12.60 5.33 10.70
CA SER A 145 12.45 5.65 9.28
C SER A 145 13.82 5.98 8.70
N PHE A 146 14.21 5.28 7.63
CA PHE A 146 15.53 5.44 7.00
C PHE A 146 15.48 5.10 5.51
N VAL A 147 16.59 5.37 4.80
CA VAL A 147 16.69 5.16 3.35
C VAL A 147 17.73 4.09 3.07
N VAL A 148 17.45 3.20 2.13
CA VAL A 148 18.35 2.15 1.66
C VAL A 148 18.40 2.11 0.14
N GLU A 149 19.39 1.42 -0.41
CA GLU A 149 19.45 1.08 -1.83
C GLU A 149 18.33 0.09 -2.22
N PRO A 150 17.88 0.08 -3.49
CA PRO A 150 16.75 -0.77 -3.92
C PRO A 150 16.98 -2.27 -3.74
N GLU A 151 18.23 -2.69 -3.76
CA GLU A 151 18.66 -4.09 -3.66
C GLU A 151 18.81 -4.58 -2.21
N ASP A 152 18.69 -3.69 -1.22
CA ASP A 152 18.77 -4.08 0.18
C ASP A 152 17.49 -4.74 0.66
N THR A 153 17.45 -6.06 0.57
CA THR A 153 16.35 -6.89 1.05
C THR A 153 16.45 -7.27 2.52
N THR A 154 17.54 -6.88 3.21
CA THR A 154 17.72 -7.20 4.64
C THR A 154 16.67 -6.53 5.53
N VAL A 155 16.03 -5.47 5.04
CA VAL A 155 14.91 -4.78 5.70
C VAL A 155 13.69 -5.68 5.92
N LEU A 156 13.54 -6.76 5.12
CA LEU A 156 12.45 -7.72 5.21
C LEU A 156 12.69 -8.83 6.24
N ASN A 157 13.90 -8.93 6.79
CA ASN A 157 14.25 -9.98 7.74
C ASN A 157 13.34 -9.93 8.98
N SER A 158 12.93 -11.12 9.44
CA SER A 158 12.18 -11.33 10.66
C SER A 158 13.12 -11.62 11.83
N PHE A 159 12.72 -11.21 13.02
CA PHE A 159 13.43 -11.51 14.26
C PHE A 159 12.49 -12.22 15.22
N VAL A 160 12.97 -13.33 15.81
CA VAL A 160 12.21 -14.12 16.78
C VAL A 160 11.79 -13.26 17.98
N GLY A 161 10.55 -13.42 18.41
CA GLY A 161 9.98 -12.70 19.55
C GLY A 161 9.59 -11.25 19.25
N ARG A 162 9.62 -10.82 17.99
CA ARG A 162 9.16 -9.48 17.59
C ARG A 162 7.94 -9.58 16.69
N LYS A 163 7.06 -8.60 16.82
CA LYS A 163 5.93 -8.38 15.93
C LYS A 163 6.08 -7.00 15.31
N GLU A 164 6.64 -6.98 14.12
CA GLU A 164 7.03 -5.75 13.44
C GLU A 164 6.24 -5.56 12.15
N ILE A 165 6.09 -4.30 11.73
CA ILE A 165 5.67 -3.93 10.38
C ILE A 165 6.84 -3.23 9.68
N THR A 166 7.02 -3.53 8.39
CA THR A 166 7.93 -2.80 7.50
C THR A 166 7.18 -2.28 6.29
N ILE A 167 7.22 -0.96 6.08
CA ILE A 167 6.68 -0.34 4.87
C ILE A 167 7.85 0.04 3.96
N VAL A 168 7.77 -0.39 2.70
CA VAL A 168 8.73 -0.10 1.64
C VAL A 168 8.10 0.79 0.59
N THR A 169 8.69 1.94 0.31
CA THR A 169 8.24 2.82 -0.79
C THR A 169 9.41 3.50 -1.48
N CYS A 170 9.18 4.03 -2.68
CA CYS A 170 10.21 4.72 -3.43
C CYS A 170 10.49 6.13 -2.88
N THR A 171 11.75 6.54 -2.93
CA THR A 171 12.18 7.92 -2.67
C THR A 171 13.26 8.35 -3.67
N ASN A 172 13.69 9.61 -3.65
CA ASN A 172 14.70 10.17 -4.55
C ASN A 172 14.43 9.90 -6.04
N GLY A 173 13.14 9.97 -6.46
CA GLY A 173 12.75 9.69 -7.84
C GLY A 173 12.87 8.23 -8.23
N GLY A 174 12.72 7.32 -7.27
CA GLY A 174 12.77 5.86 -7.46
C GLY A 174 14.18 5.25 -7.35
N LYS A 175 15.20 6.07 -7.08
CA LYS A 175 16.59 5.60 -6.96
C LYS A 175 16.84 4.84 -5.67
N ASP A 176 16.13 5.21 -4.60
CA ASP A 176 16.28 4.64 -3.27
C ASP A 176 14.93 4.14 -2.75
N ARG A 177 14.96 3.43 -1.63
CA ARG A 177 13.78 3.00 -0.88
C ARG A 177 13.72 3.70 0.47
N LEU A 178 12.58 4.30 0.76
CA LEU A 178 12.24 4.76 2.10
C LEU A 178 11.63 3.58 2.85
N ILE A 179 12.20 3.27 3.99
CA ILE A 179 11.79 2.21 4.89
C ILE A 179 11.20 2.83 6.14
N ILE A 180 10.02 2.39 6.53
CA ILE A 180 9.41 2.71 7.81
C ILE A 180 9.21 1.40 8.57
N LYS A 181 9.72 1.34 9.80
CA LYS A 181 9.48 0.21 10.69
C LYS A 181 8.65 0.62 11.88
N GLY A 182 7.84 -0.31 12.35
CA GLY A 182 7.03 -0.13 13.55
C GLY A 182 6.90 -1.42 14.34
N ASN A 183 6.68 -1.29 15.65
CA ASN A 183 6.44 -2.40 16.54
C ASN A 183 4.95 -2.46 16.89
N LEU A 184 4.40 -3.68 16.96
CA LEU A 184 3.03 -3.89 17.44
C LEU A 184 2.89 -3.38 18.88
N VAL A 185 1.84 -2.64 19.12
CA VAL A 185 1.43 -2.24 20.48
C VAL A 185 0.66 -3.40 21.09
N GLU A 186 1.22 -4.04 22.10
CA GLU A 186 0.49 -5.04 22.89
C GLU A 186 -0.45 -4.30 23.87
N GLU A 187 -1.71 -4.74 23.94
CA GLU A 187 -2.65 -4.28 24.94
C GLU A 187 -2.34 -4.81 26.34
#